data_cc46278063bc7fbbcea0dc6b9b0f541a
#
_entry.id   cc46278063bc7fbbcea0dc6b9b0f541a
#
_cell.length_a   1.000
_cell.length_b   1.000
_cell.length_c   1.000
_cell.angle_alpha   90.00
_cell.angle_beta   90.00
_cell.angle_gamma   90.00
#
_symmetry.space_group_name_H-M   'P 1'
#
loop_
_entity.id
_entity.type
_entity.pdbx_description
1 polymer ?
#
loop_
_entity_poly.entity_id
_entity_poly.type
_entity_poly.pdbx_seq_one_letter_code
_entity_poly.pdbx_strand_id
1 'polypeptide(L)'
;MAEILQSGPVPATFLRAAMILGSGSASFEILRYLVDRLPVMLTPRWVQNPVQPIAIRNVLNYLQGCLEHAETRGQTFDIGGPEVVTYRQLFDIYAEEAHLRRRLIIPVPVLTPTLSSYWIHLVTPVPASIARPLAEGLRNPVVCKDNRIRAIIPQELLDCRQTIRLALERVKQQQIDTCWMDAGGAIPPEWTYCGDTDYAGGTILECGYSVQIQATSEEVWQPILRMGGDTGYYFGNYLWRLRGWIDRLLGGIGFRGGRRHPLDLRVGDALDFWRVLEVEPPHRLLLLAEMKLPGEAVLEFHLTPQGDGKVELRQTARFLPRGLGGMAYWYSLVPFHHWVYRGMLKAIAAAVGKPIVKGPEPCNASSRRHAKK
;
A
#
# COMPACT_ATOMS: atom_id res chain seq x y z
N MET A 1 -8.51 -18.02 16.94
CA MET A 1 -7.04 -17.87 16.81
C MET A 1 -6.36 -17.85 18.17
N ALA A 2 -6.79 -17.04 19.15
CA ALA A 2 -6.19 -17.04 20.49
C ALA A 2 -6.19 -18.43 21.15
N GLU A 3 -7.31 -19.13 21.14
CA GLU A 3 -7.44 -20.50 21.68
C GLU A 3 -6.46 -21.50 21.05
N ILE A 4 -6.26 -21.40 19.72
CA ILE A 4 -5.32 -22.26 18.99
C ILE A 4 -3.88 -21.98 19.44
N LEU A 5 -3.51 -20.71 19.61
CA LEU A 5 -2.16 -20.36 20.08
C LEU A 5 -1.94 -20.73 21.54
N GLN A 6 -2.99 -20.64 22.37
CA GLN A 6 -2.92 -21.04 23.80
C GLN A 6 -2.89 -22.56 24.01
N SER A 7 -3.35 -23.35 23.06
CA SER A 7 -3.27 -24.82 23.15
C SER A 7 -1.88 -25.39 22.89
N GLY A 8 -0.94 -24.58 22.42
CA GLY A 8 0.44 -24.98 22.15
C GLY A 8 1.33 -25.00 23.40
N PRO A 9 2.52 -25.62 23.34
CA PRO A 9 3.45 -25.73 24.47
C PRO A 9 4.14 -24.39 24.83
N VAL A 10 4.07 -23.38 23.91
CA VAL A 10 4.70 -22.08 24.12
C VAL A 10 3.67 -21.12 24.70
N PRO A 11 3.92 -20.49 25.86
CA PRO A 11 2.97 -19.55 26.45
C PRO A 11 2.83 -18.31 25.58
N ALA A 12 1.60 -18.02 25.14
CA ALA A 12 1.28 -16.88 24.29
C ALA A 12 0.64 -15.74 25.10
N THR A 13 1.19 -14.53 25.00
CA THR A 13 0.63 -13.32 25.59
C THR A 13 -0.22 -12.59 24.55
N PHE A 14 -1.43 -12.17 24.95
CA PHE A 14 -2.37 -11.47 24.08
C PHE A 14 -2.64 -10.05 24.58
N LEU A 15 -2.44 -9.08 23.69
CA LEU A 15 -2.83 -7.70 23.90
C LEU A 15 -4.07 -7.38 23.04
N ARG A 16 -5.18 -7.07 23.66
CA ARG A 16 -6.43 -6.72 22.99
C ARG A 16 -6.57 -5.20 22.94
N ALA A 17 -6.51 -4.63 21.74
CA ALA A 17 -6.68 -3.21 21.48
C ALA A 17 -8.01 -2.93 20.80
N ALA A 18 -8.66 -1.81 21.12
CA ALA A 18 -9.86 -1.35 20.44
C ALA A 18 -9.55 -0.77 19.06
N MET A 19 -8.84 0.34 19.05
CA MET A 19 -8.43 1.06 17.86
C MET A 19 -7.01 1.57 18.06
N ILE A 20 -6.11 1.18 17.19
CA ILE A 20 -4.73 1.65 17.23
C ILE A 20 -4.62 2.88 16.32
N LEU A 21 -4.23 4.01 16.89
CA LEU A 21 -4.01 5.26 16.19
C LEU A 21 -2.52 5.43 15.87
N GLY A 22 -2.22 5.62 14.60
CA GLY A 22 -0.87 5.87 14.12
C GLY A 22 -0.84 5.99 12.59
N SER A 23 0.11 6.71 12.06
CA SER A 23 0.31 6.84 10.61
C SER A 23 0.53 5.45 9.98
N GLY A 24 -0.16 5.19 8.88
CA GLY A 24 -0.09 3.89 8.19
C GLY A 24 -0.97 2.78 8.77
N SER A 25 -1.62 2.95 9.94
CA SER A 25 -2.60 1.95 10.42
C SER A 25 -3.90 2.03 9.62
N ALA A 26 -4.53 0.86 9.34
CA ALA A 26 -5.78 0.83 8.58
C ALA A 26 -6.90 1.66 9.25
N SER A 27 -7.01 1.60 10.57
CA SER A 27 -8.01 2.35 11.33
C SER A 27 -7.80 3.86 11.25
N PHE A 28 -6.56 4.32 11.38
CA PHE A 28 -6.23 5.75 11.25
C PHE A 28 -6.40 6.23 9.81
N GLU A 29 -6.01 5.43 8.82
CA GLU A 29 -6.18 5.79 7.41
C GLU A 29 -7.66 5.89 7.03
N ILE A 30 -8.53 4.99 7.53
CA ILE A 30 -9.98 5.12 7.34
C ILE A 30 -10.47 6.44 7.94
N LEU A 31 -10.12 6.73 9.19
CA LEU A 31 -10.47 7.99 9.87
C LEU A 31 -10.03 9.20 9.03
N ARG A 32 -8.77 9.23 8.66
CA ARG A 32 -8.13 10.30 7.88
C ARG A 32 -8.86 10.55 6.57
N TYR A 33 -8.97 9.55 5.72
CA TYR A 33 -9.57 9.72 4.40
C TYR A 33 -11.06 10.05 4.45
N LEU A 34 -11.80 9.53 5.42
CA LEU A 34 -13.21 9.92 5.60
C LEU A 34 -13.33 11.40 5.95
N VAL A 35 -12.54 11.88 6.90
CA VAL A 35 -12.61 13.27 7.35
C VAL A 35 -12.05 14.22 6.30
N ASP A 36 -10.92 13.88 5.66
CA ASP A 36 -10.30 14.73 4.62
C ASP A 36 -11.22 14.92 3.41
N ARG A 37 -11.89 13.86 2.96
CA ARG A 37 -12.62 13.84 1.69
C ARG A 37 -14.10 14.20 1.81
N LEU A 38 -14.73 14.00 2.97
CA LEU A 38 -16.16 14.14 3.14
C LEU A 38 -16.50 15.33 4.04
N PRO A 39 -16.95 16.47 3.49
CA PRO A 39 -17.48 17.58 4.29
C PRO A 39 -18.82 17.21 4.96
N VAL A 40 -19.58 16.27 4.35
CA VAL A 40 -20.81 15.69 4.89
C VAL A 40 -20.65 14.18 4.93
N MET A 41 -20.82 13.57 6.10
CA MET A 41 -20.68 12.14 6.32
C MET A 41 -22.02 11.51 6.68
N LEU A 42 -22.46 10.53 5.89
CA LEU A 42 -23.55 9.64 6.27
C LEU A 42 -22.96 8.49 7.09
N THR A 43 -23.38 8.38 8.35
CA THR A 43 -22.78 7.42 9.28
C THR A 43 -23.85 6.52 9.87
N PRO A 44 -23.50 5.25 10.21
CA PRO A 44 -24.37 4.39 10.99
C PRO A 44 -24.55 4.93 12.42
N ARG A 45 -25.59 4.48 13.10
CA ARG A 45 -25.86 4.89 14.51
C ARG A 45 -24.74 4.50 15.47
N TRP A 46 -24.02 3.39 15.20
CA TRP A 46 -22.93 2.90 16.04
C TRP A 46 -21.69 3.82 16.06
N VAL A 47 -21.66 4.88 15.26
CA VAL A 47 -20.60 5.92 15.35
C VAL A 47 -20.61 6.63 16.72
N GLN A 48 -21.70 6.50 17.48
CA GLN A 48 -21.84 6.99 18.85
C GLN A 48 -21.33 6.00 19.91
N ASN A 49 -20.96 4.77 19.52
CA ASN A 49 -20.47 3.79 20.47
C ASN A 49 -19.13 4.23 21.07
N PRO A 50 -18.91 3.99 22.37
CA PRO A 50 -17.66 4.30 23.02
C PRO A 50 -16.55 3.37 22.56
N VAL A 51 -15.38 3.95 22.35
CA VAL A 51 -14.14 3.30 21.99
C VAL A 51 -13.01 3.87 22.82
N GLN A 52 -12.03 3.07 23.15
CA GLN A 52 -10.84 3.50 23.88
C GLN A 52 -9.59 3.34 22.99
N PRO A 53 -9.27 4.34 22.14
CA PRO A 53 -8.14 4.26 21.23
C PRO A 53 -6.82 4.25 21.98
N ILE A 54 -5.78 3.70 21.35
CA ILE A 54 -4.43 3.69 21.88
C ILE A 54 -3.43 4.12 20.80
N ALA A 55 -2.42 4.91 21.17
CA ALA A 55 -1.35 5.28 20.29
C ALA A 55 -0.46 4.09 19.94
N ILE A 56 -0.03 3.99 18.68
CA ILE A 56 0.90 2.92 18.24
C ILE A 56 2.18 2.89 19.08
N ARG A 57 2.70 4.04 19.50
CA ARG A 57 3.86 4.13 20.39
C ARG A 57 3.62 3.39 21.71
N ASN A 58 2.46 3.57 22.32
CA ASN A 58 2.11 2.88 23.56
C ASN A 58 1.93 1.38 23.35
N VAL A 59 1.39 0.95 22.19
CA VAL A 59 1.31 -0.48 21.84
C VAL A 59 2.70 -1.09 21.73
N LEU A 60 3.64 -0.43 21.06
CA LEU A 60 5.01 -0.91 20.93
C LEU A 60 5.71 -1.02 22.28
N ASN A 61 5.52 -0.05 23.17
CA ASN A 61 6.05 -0.12 24.53
C ASN A 61 5.46 -1.30 25.33
N TYR A 62 4.16 -1.58 25.21
CA TYR A 62 3.57 -2.77 25.82
C TYR A 62 4.12 -4.07 25.24
N LEU A 63 4.31 -4.14 23.91
CA LEU A 63 4.91 -5.32 23.27
C LEU A 63 6.34 -5.55 23.76
N GLN A 64 7.16 -4.51 23.81
CA GLN A 64 8.52 -4.59 24.35
C GLN A 64 8.49 -4.99 25.83
N GLY A 65 7.69 -4.31 26.65
CA GLY A 65 7.57 -4.62 28.08
C GLY A 65 7.12 -6.06 28.36
N CYS A 66 6.27 -6.64 27.51
CA CYS A 66 5.90 -8.06 27.64
C CYS A 66 7.08 -9.04 27.45
N LEU A 67 8.14 -8.64 26.76
CA LEU A 67 9.37 -9.45 26.64
C LEU A 67 10.20 -9.38 27.91
N GLU A 68 10.13 -8.27 28.65
CA GLU A 68 10.92 -7.98 29.83
C GLU A 68 10.25 -8.47 31.14
N HIS A 69 8.90 -8.54 31.16
CA HIS A 69 8.11 -8.90 32.33
C HIS A 69 7.55 -10.32 32.26
N ALA A 70 8.13 -11.25 33.03
CA ALA A 70 7.77 -12.66 33.00
C ALA A 70 6.31 -12.92 33.42
N GLU A 71 5.72 -12.09 34.28
CA GLU A 71 4.34 -12.16 34.75
C GLU A 71 3.30 -11.93 33.64
N THR A 72 3.71 -11.44 32.49
CA THR A 72 2.83 -11.27 31.32
C THR A 72 2.65 -12.56 30.51
N ARG A 73 3.51 -13.56 30.72
CA ARG A 73 3.52 -14.81 29.95
C ARG A 73 2.21 -15.57 30.05
N GLY A 74 1.66 -15.97 28.90
CA GLY A 74 0.42 -16.74 28.83
C GLY A 74 -0.83 -16.01 29.28
N GLN A 75 -0.74 -14.68 29.48
CA GLN A 75 -1.84 -13.84 29.93
C GLN A 75 -2.52 -13.09 28.78
N THR A 76 -3.74 -12.64 29.03
CA THR A 76 -4.47 -11.76 28.13
C THR A 76 -4.72 -10.43 28.82
N PHE A 77 -4.40 -9.32 28.17
CA PHE A 77 -4.58 -7.97 28.68
C PHE A 77 -5.36 -7.10 27.69
N ASP A 78 -6.18 -6.21 28.22
CA ASP A 78 -6.74 -5.11 27.44
C ASP A 78 -5.77 -3.92 27.44
N ILE A 79 -5.53 -3.34 26.28
CA ILE A 79 -4.71 -2.15 26.13
C ILE A 79 -5.53 -1.02 25.50
N GLY A 80 -5.49 0.16 26.10
CA GLY A 80 -6.21 1.34 25.65
C GLY A 80 -5.53 2.61 26.15
N GLY A 81 -5.80 3.71 25.47
CA GLY A 81 -5.33 5.04 25.86
C GLY A 81 -5.99 5.55 27.16
N PRO A 82 -5.71 6.80 27.55
CA PRO A 82 -6.24 7.39 28.77
C PRO A 82 -7.73 7.74 28.67
N GLU A 83 -8.26 7.88 27.46
CA GLU A 83 -9.60 8.43 27.20
C GLU A 83 -10.53 7.39 26.56
N VAL A 84 -11.81 7.48 26.92
CA VAL A 84 -12.90 6.83 26.24
C VAL A 84 -13.66 7.87 25.44
N VAL A 85 -13.71 7.70 24.12
CA VAL A 85 -14.34 8.65 23.19
C VAL A 85 -15.31 7.91 22.27
N THR A 86 -16.13 8.64 21.50
CA THR A 86 -16.91 8.07 20.41
C THR A 86 -16.19 8.26 19.07
N TYR A 87 -16.55 7.47 18.06
CA TYR A 87 -15.99 7.69 16.71
C TYR A 87 -16.33 9.09 16.18
N ARG A 88 -17.50 9.63 16.54
CA ARG A 88 -17.86 11.01 16.22
C ARG A 88 -16.88 12.00 16.80
N GLN A 89 -16.51 11.85 18.07
CA GLN A 89 -15.52 12.71 18.70
C GLN A 89 -14.14 12.58 18.05
N LEU A 90 -13.77 11.35 17.62
CA LEU A 90 -12.51 11.17 16.87
C LEU A 90 -12.52 11.92 15.53
N PHE A 91 -13.66 11.96 14.81
CA PHE A 91 -13.78 12.75 13.59
C PHE A 91 -13.64 14.27 13.88
N ASP A 92 -14.25 14.73 14.95
CA ASP A 92 -14.17 16.14 15.37
C ASP A 92 -12.72 16.50 15.77
N ILE A 93 -12.05 15.68 16.60
CA ILE A 93 -10.63 15.86 17.01
C ILE A 93 -9.72 15.86 15.79
N TYR A 94 -9.90 14.90 14.86
CA TYR A 94 -9.11 14.86 13.64
C TYR A 94 -9.29 16.12 12.80
N ALA A 95 -10.54 16.59 12.60
CA ALA A 95 -10.82 17.78 11.82
C ALA A 95 -10.16 19.03 12.42
N GLU A 96 -10.14 19.16 13.75
CA GLU A 96 -9.47 20.24 14.46
C GLU A 96 -7.96 20.20 14.26
N GLU A 97 -7.31 19.05 14.47
CA GLU A 97 -5.84 18.90 14.34
C GLU A 97 -5.38 19.01 12.87
N ALA A 98 -6.22 18.64 11.91
CA ALA A 98 -5.97 18.82 10.49
C ALA A 98 -6.31 20.23 9.97
N HIS A 99 -6.79 21.16 10.83
CA HIS A 99 -7.25 22.51 10.49
C HIS A 99 -8.38 22.52 9.45
N LEU A 100 -9.26 21.54 9.51
CA LEU A 100 -10.41 21.41 8.63
C LEU A 100 -11.67 21.97 9.29
N ARG A 101 -12.62 22.42 8.48
CA ARG A 101 -13.95 22.79 8.99
C ARG A 101 -14.61 21.57 9.62
N ARG A 102 -15.40 21.79 10.68
CA ARG A 102 -16.17 20.72 11.33
C ARG A 102 -17.05 19.99 10.32
N ARG A 103 -17.03 18.65 10.36
CA ARG A 103 -17.78 17.81 9.43
C ARG A 103 -19.23 17.69 9.87
N LEU A 104 -20.16 17.75 8.90
CA LEU A 104 -21.56 17.48 9.14
C LEU A 104 -21.78 15.96 9.17
N ILE A 105 -22.10 15.42 10.34
CA ILE A 105 -22.31 13.98 10.52
C ILE A 105 -23.80 13.71 10.66
N ILE A 106 -24.37 12.97 9.70
CA ILE A 106 -25.78 12.62 9.64
C ILE A 106 -25.92 11.12 9.90
N PRO A 107 -26.47 10.71 11.05
CA PRO A 107 -26.69 9.30 11.33
C PRO A 107 -27.87 8.78 10.50
N VAL A 108 -27.65 7.65 9.81
CA VAL A 108 -28.68 6.97 9.03
C VAL A 108 -28.91 5.55 9.58
N PRO A 109 -30.17 5.13 9.74
CA PRO A 109 -30.49 3.85 10.39
C PRO A 109 -30.22 2.62 9.53
N VAL A 110 -30.08 2.80 8.21
CA VAL A 110 -30.07 1.69 7.22
C VAL A 110 -28.66 1.21 6.87
N LEU A 111 -27.58 1.87 7.35
CA LEU A 111 -26.22 1.48 7.04
C LEU A 111 -25.79 0.22 7.82
N THR A 112 -25.84 -0.93 7.16
CA THR A 112 -25.26 -2.18 7.67
C THR A 112 -23.71 -2.12 7.64
N PRO A 113 -23.00 -2.93 8.44
CA PRO A 113 -21.53 -3.02 8.38
C PRO A 113 -21.01 -3.36 6.99
N THR A 114 -21.72 -4.24 6.27
CA THR A 114 -21.37 -4.61 4.90
C THR A 114 -21.48 -3.40 3.95
N LEU A 115 -22.59 -2.66 4.00
CA LEU A 115 -22.76 -1.46 3.16
C LEU A 115 -21.75 -0.38 3.55
N SER A 116 -21.50 -0.20 4.83
CA SER A 116 -20.47 0.72 5.34
C SER A 116 -19.08 0.35 4.85
N SER A 117 -18.73 -0.95 4.79
CA SER A 117 -17.43 -1.39 4.29
C SER A 117 -17.22 -1.11 2.79
N TYR A 118 -18.28 -1.24 1.97
CA TYR A 118 -18.23 -0.85 0.56
C TYR A 118 -18.11 0.68 0.39
N TRP A 119 -18.80 1.45 1.23
CA TRP A 119 -18.67 2.89 1.26
C TRP A 119 -17.25 3.33 1.65
N ILE A 120 -16.69 2.74 2.71
CA ILE A 120 -15.29 2.95 3.11
C ILE A 120 -14.36 2.60 1.95
N HIS A 121 -14.56 1.46 1.29
CA HIS A 121 -13.78 1.06 0.14
C HIS A 121 -13.83 2.05 -1.03
N LEU A 122 -14.98 2.69 -1.26
CA LEU A 122 -15.14 3.69 -2.32
C LEU A 122 -14.40 4.99 -1.99
N VAL A 123 -14.50 5.45 -0.73
CA VAL A 123 -14.01 6.77 -0.29
C VAL A 123 -12.55 6.71 0.16
N THR A 124 -12.10 5.58 0.68
CA THR A 124 -10.75 5.41 1.23
C THR A 124 -9.91 4.43 0.41
N PRO A 125 -8.58 4.41 0.57
CA PRO A 125 -7.74 3.38 -0.03
C PRO A 125 -7.94 1.99 0.60
N VAL A 126 -8.55 1.88 1.78
CA VAL A 126 -8.69 0.62 2.51
C VAL A 126 -9.74 -0.28 1.84
N PRO A 127 -9.40 -1.55 1.49
CA PRO A 127 -10.33 -2.46 0.84
C PRO A 127 -11.49 -2.89 1.75
N ALA A 128 -12.63 -3.22 1.13
CA ALA A 128 -13.79 -3.72 1.86
C ALA A 128 -13.48 -4.97 2.69
N SER A 129 -12.55 -5.83 2.24
CA SER A 129 -12.09 -7.02 2.97
C SER A 129 -11.44 -6.70 4.31
N ILE A 130 -10.75 -5.57 4.43
CA ILE A 130 -10.16 -5.08 5.69
C ILE A 130 -11.15 -4.18 6.44
N ALA A 131 -11.87 -3.32 5.73
CA ALA A 131 -12.83 -2.40 6.33
C ALA A 131 -14.01 -3.13 6.98
N ARG A 132 -14.44 -4.30 6.45
CA ARG A 132 -15.60 -5.03 6.94
C ARG A 132 -15.40 -5.57 8.37
N PRO A 133 -14.34 -6.34 8.70
CA PRO A 133 -14.10 -6.77 10.08
C PRO A 133 -13.97 -5.59 11.06
N LEU A 134 -13.33 -4.50 10.63
CA LEU A 134 -13.23 -3.29 11.43
C LEU A 134 -14.61 -2.68 11.69
N ALA A 135 -15.44 -2.50 10.64
CA ALA A 135 -16.80 -1.96 10.76
C ALA A 135 -17.74 -2.87 11.60
N GLU A 136 -17.59 -4.19 11.52
CA GLU A 136 -18.31 -5.14 12.35
C GLU A 136 -17.95 -5.00 13.84
N GLY A 137 -16.66 -4.80 14.14
CA GLY A 137 -16.17 -4.55 15.50
C GLY A 137 -16.75 -3.28 16.13
N LEU A 138 -17.04 -2.24 15.33
CA LEU A 138 -17.56 -0.96 15.82
C LEU A 138 -19.01 -1.03 16.36
N ARG A 139 -19.74 -2.10 16.10
CA ARG A 139 -21.13 -2.27 16.59
C ARG A 139 -21.22 -2.38 18.10
N ASN A 140 -20.16 -2.82 18.74
CA ASN A 140 -20.10 -2.99 20.19
C ASN A 140 -19.22 -1.91 20.81
N PRO A 141 -19.49 -1.53 22.08
CA PRO A 141 -18.54 -0.73 22.85
C PRO A 141 -17.19 -1.46 22.97
N VAL A 142 -16.11 -0.80 22.64
CA VAL A 142 -14.77 -1.38 22.73
C VAL A 142 -13.92 -0.56 23.69
N VAL A 143 -14.05 -0.90 24.95
CA VAL A 143 -13.40 -0.23 26.11
C VAL A 143 -12.67 -1.28 26.93
N CYS A 144 -11.51 -0.94 27.46
CA CYS A 144 -10.74 -1.81 28.33
C CYS A 144 -11.54 -2.17 29.59
N LYS A 145 -11.64 -3.46 29.87
CA LYS A 145 -12.22 -4.00 31.10
C LYS A 145 -11.16 -4.43 32.11
N ASP A 146 -9.93 -4.65 31.62
CA ASP A 146 -8.77 -5.07 32.37
C ASP A 146 -7.64 -4.05 32.25
N ASN A 147 -7.22 -3.47 33.36
CA ASN A 147 -6.15 -2.47 33.39
C ASN A 147 -4.88 -2.99 34.08
N ARG A 148 -4.77 -4.30 34.39
CA ARG A 148 -3.61 -4.89 35.11
C ARG A 148 -2.29 -4.59 34.44
N ILE A 149 -2.25 -4.56 33.11
CA ILE A 149 -1.02 -4.30 32.36
C ILE A 149 -0.40 -2.92 32.69
N ARG A 150 -1.21 -1.93 33.06
CA ARG A 150 -0.71 -0.59 33.42
C ARG A 150 0.12 -0.60 34.72
N ALA A 151 -0.15 -1.55 35.60
CA ALA A 151 0.63 -1.73 36.83
C ALA A 151 1.92 -2.52 36.57
N ILE A 152 1.90 -3.46 35.63
CA ILE A 152 3.06 -4.29 35.27
C ILE A 152 4.04 -3.50 34.40
N ILE A 153 3.51 -2.77 33.41
CA ILE A 153 4.31 -1.98 32.44
C ILE A 153 3.81 -0.53 32.50
N PRO A 154 4.26 0.25 33.48
CA PRO A 154 3.87 1.64 33.63
C PRO A 154 4.46 2.49 32.49
N GLN A 155 3.61 3.30 31.86
CA GLN A 155 4.02 4.23 30.81
C GLN A 155 3.08 5.43 30.73
N GLU A 156 3.56 6.54 30.19
CA GLU A 156 2.72 7.67 29.86
C GLU A 156 1.89 7.34 28.60
N LEU A 157 0.57 7.37 28.75
CA LEU A 157 -0.37 7.11 27.66
C LEU A 157 -0.71 8.42 26.96
N LEU A 158 -0.49 8.46 25.65
CA LEU A 158 -0.84 9.62 24.82
C LEU A 158 -2.37 9.69 24.64
N ASP A 159 -2.93 10.90 24.77
CA ASP A 159 -4.33 11.16 24.48
C ASP A 159 -4.65 11.12 22.97
N CYS A 160 -5.91 11.13 22.61
CA CYS A 160 -6.35 11.04 21.21
C CYS A 160 -5.86 12.22 20.37
N ARG A 161 -5.85 13.43 20.95
CA ARG A 161 -5.41 14.67 20.28
C ARG A 161 -3.91 14.64 19.97
N GLN A 162 -3.11 14.34 20.96
CA GLN A 162 -1.66 14.20 20.82
C GLN A 162 -1.31 13.13 19.79
N THR A 163 -1.99 11.98 19.86
CA THR A 163 -1.75 10.86 18.95
C THR A 163 -2.08 11.20 17.51
N ILE A 164 -3.23 11.86 17.26
CA ILE A 164 -3.64 12.28 15.92
C ILE A 164 -2.68 13.35 15.38
N ARG A 165 -2.25 14.31 16.20
CA ARG A 165 -1.27 15.32 15.82
C ARG A 165 0.04 14.69 15.36
N LEU A 166 0.62 13.80 16.15
CA LEU A 166 1.85 13.09 15.81
C LEU A 166 1.71 12.25 14.54
N ALA A 167 0.55 11.59 14.36
CA ALA A 167 0.30 10.82 13.15
C ALA A 167 0.20 11.72 11.90
N LEU A 168 -0.44 12.89 12.00
CA LEU A 168 -0.52 13.87 10.93
C LEU A 168 0.83 14.47 10.57
N GLU A 169 1.70 14.75 11.56
CA GLU A 169 3.05 15.22 11.34
C GLU A 169 3.87 14.21 10.55
N ARG A 170 3.81 12.91 10.90
CA ARG A 170 4.48 11.83 10.17
C ARG A 170 3.97 11.71 8.74
N VAL A 171 2.65 11.86 8.51
CA VAL A 171 2.07 11.88 7.17
C VAL A 171 2.57 13.07 6.36
N LYS A 172 2.61 14.28 6.95
CA LYS A 172 3.13 15.48 6.27
C LYS A 172 4.62 15.37 5.92
N GLN A 173 5.40 14.76 6.79
CA GLN A 173 6.84 14.52 6.57
C GLN A 173 7.11 13.36 5.63
N GLN A 174 6.08 12.62 5.21
CA GLN A 174 6.18 11.40 4.42
C GLN A 174 7.12 10.34 5.05
N GLN A 175 7.20 10.33 6.38
CA GLN A 175 8.02 9.44 7.18
C GLN A 175 7.18 8.32 7.81
N ILE A 176 6.48 7.57 6.98
CA ILE A 176 5.72 6.39 7.40
C ILE A 176 6.62 5.17 7.23
N ASP A 177 7.10 4.60 8.34
CA ASP A 177 8.02 3.47 8.33
C ASP A 177 7.33 2.17 7.92
N THR A 178 6.08 1.97 8.33
CA THR A 178 5.26 0.79 8.00
C THR A 178 3.82 1.19 7.72
N CYS A 179 3.14 0.45 6.85
CA CYS A 179 1.76 0.69 6.47
C CYS A 179 0.94 -0.60 6.55
N TRP A 180 -0.37 -0.50 6.76
CA TRP A 180 -1.29 -1.65 6.72
C TRP A 180 -1.18 -2.47 5.43
N MET A 181 -0.73 -1.85 4.33
CA MET A 181 -0.49 -2.52 3.06
C MET A 181 0.73 -3.44 3.07
N ASP A 182 1.65 -3.26 4.03
CA ASP A 182 2.85 -4.09 4.16
C ASP A 182 2.53 -5.45 4.80
N ALA A 183 1.38 -5.54 5.49
CA ALA A 183 0.88 -6.75 6.11
C ALA A 183 0.29 -7.74 5.09
N GLY A 184 1.07 -8.26 4.22
CA GLY A 184 0.69 -9.18 3.16
C GLY A 184 1.78 -9.14 2.13
N GLY A 185 2.99 -9.55 2.52
CA GLY A 185 4.14 -9.59 1.64
C GLY A 185 3.77 -10.30 0.35
N ALA A 186 3.75 -9.58 -0.78
CA ALA A 186 3.61 -10.21 -2.07
C ALA A 186 4.81 -11.14 -2.24
N ILE A 187 4.56 -12.44 -2.13
CA ILE A 187 5.54 -13.45 -2.55
C ILE A 187 5.64 -13.27 -4.07
N PRO A 188 6.84 -13.00 -4.60
CA PRO A 188 7.03 -12.91 -6.03
C PRO A 188 6.50 -14.19 -6.68
N PRO A 189 5.69 -14.08 -7.76
CA PRO A 189 5.21 -15.26 -8.46
C PRO A 189 6.39 -16.13 -8.90
N GLU A 190 6.32 -17.44 -8.69
CA GLU A 190 7.40 -18.40 -9.02
C GLU A 190 7.93 -18.22 -10.44
N TRP A 191 7.03 -17.93 -11.40
CA TRP A 191 7.39 -17.71 -12.80
C TRP A 191 8.25 -16.45 -13.06
N THR A 192 8.39 -15.54 -12.09
CA THR A 192 9.27 -14.36 -12.24
C THR A 192 10.74 -14.69 -12.04
N TYR A 193 11.06 -15.76 -11.31
CA TYR A 193 12.43 -16.19 -11.00
C TYR A 193 12.86 -17.42 -11.78
N CYS A 194 11.92 -18.18 -12.31
CA CYS A 194 12.23 -19.43 -12.97
C CYS A 194 13.08 -19.23 -14.22
N GLY A 195 14.27 -19.79 -14.21
CA GLY A 195 15.04 -20.14 -15.39
C GLY A 195 14.50 -21.38 -16.09
N ASP A 196 13.28 -21.81 -15.79
CA ASP A 196 12.64 -22.95 -16.38
C ASP A 196 12.42 -22.76 -17.88
N THR A 197 12.52 -23.84 -18.60
CA THR A 197 12.30 -23.89 -20.03
C THR A 197 10.87 -23.45 -20.37
N ASP A 198 10.68 -22.78 -21.50
CA ASP A 198 9.45 -22.13 -21.96
C ASP A 198 8.17 -23.00 -21.90
N TYR A 199 8.27 -24.30 -21.63
CA TYR A 199 7.15 -25.24 -21.51
C TYR A 199 6.72 -25.58 -20.07
N ALA A 200 7.49 -25.16 -19.06
CA ALA A 200 7.22 -25.58 -17.68
C ALA A 200 6.25 -24.67 -16.91
N GLY A 201 6.05 -23.41 -17.34
CA GLY A 201 5.27 -22.40 -16.60
C GLY A 201 4.07 -21.80 -17.32
N GLY A 202 3.67 -22.32 -18.50
CA GLY A 202 2.63 -21.72 -19.32
C GLY A 202 3.15 -20.58 -20.23
N THR A 203 2.28 -20.03 -21.08
CA THR A 203 2.67 -18.99 -22.04
C THR A 203 2.77 -17.63 -21.35
N ILE A 204 3.99 -17.13 -21.15
CA ILE A 204 4.21 -15.75 -20.67
C ILE A 204 4.18 -14.83 -21.89
N LEU A 205 3.29 -13.86 -21.87
CA LEU A 205 3.19 -12.82 -22.88
C LEU A 205 4.06 -11.61 -22.45
N GLU A 206 4.82 -11.07 -23.38
CA GLU A 206 5.78 -9.99 -23.11
C GLU A 206 5.62 -8.83 -24.08
N CYS A 207 5.78 -7.61 -23.55
CA CYS A 207 5.88 -6.38 -24.33
C CYS A 207 6.98 -5.51 -23.73
N GLY A 208 8.03 -5.24 -24.51
CA GLY A 208 9.20 -4.48 -24.06
C GLY A 208 9.64 -3.42 -25.04
N TYR A 209 10.20 -2.34 -24.50
CA TYR A 209 10.85 -1.25 -25.24
C TYR A 209 12.15 -0.86 -24.56
N SER A 210 13.13 -0.43 -25.37
CA SER A 210 14.37 0.15 -24.85
C SER A 210 14.69 1.50 -25.50
N VAL A 211 15.39 2.33 -24.76
CA VAL A 211 15.88 3.63 -25.19
C VAL A 211 17.32 3.81 -24.71
N GLN A 212 18.21 4.33 -25.55
CA GLN A 212 19.56 4.73 -25.16
C GLN A 212 19.60 6.23 -24.89
N ILE A 213 20.10 6.60 -23.73
CA ILE A 213 20.16 7.98 -23.23
C ILE A 213 21.63 8.33 -22.99
N GLN A 214 22.03 9.56 -23.34
CA GLN A 214 23.37 10.10 -23.05
C GLN A 214 23.44 10.54 -21.59
N ALA A 215 23.43 9.57 -20.67
CA ALA A 215 23.39 9.79 -19.22
C ALA A 215 24.01 8.60 -18.50
N THR A 216 24.32 8.79 -17.20
CA THR A 216 24.73 7.68 -16.32
C THR A 216 23.51 6.92 -15.82
N SER A 217 23.74 5.69 -15.29
CA SER A 217 22.66 4.91 -14.68
C SER A 217 22.04 5.63 -13.50
N GLU A 218 22.83 6.32 -12.69
CA GLU A 218 22.40 7.08 -11.52
C GLU A 218 21.47 8.24 -11.89
N GLU A 219 21.80 8.97 -12.97
CA GLU A 219 20.97 10.08 -13.46
C GLU A 219 19.59 9.57 -13.95
N VAL A 220 19.56 8.46 -14.68
CA VAL A 220 18.30 7.85 -15.18
C VAL A 220 17.52 7.14 -14.09
N TRP A 221 18.20 6.65 -13.05
CA TRP A 221 17.55 6.01 -11.90
C TRP A 221 16.67 6.96 -11.10
N GLN A 222 17.03 8.24 -11.00
CA GLN A 222 16.28 9.24 -10.21
C GLN A 222 14.81 9.40 -10.66
N PRO A 223 14.49 9.60 -11.96
CA PRO A 223 13.10 9.59 -12.39
C PRO A 223 12.38 8.26 -12.15
N ILE A 224 13.07 7.12 -12.28
CA ILE A 224 12.46 5.81 -12.02
C ILE A 224 12.07 5.70 -10.55
N LEU A 225 12.95 6.14 -9.64
CA LEU A 225 12.64 6.20 -8.22
C LEU A 225 11.44 7.12 -7.89
N ARG A 226 11.20 8.17 -8.63
CA ARG A 226 10.10 9.13 -8.40
C ARG A 226 8.77 8.73 -9.00
N MET A 227 8.71 7.63 -9.74
CA MET A 227 7.50 7.16 -10.42
C MET A 227 6.39 6.81 -9.43
N GLY A 228 5.14 7.06 -9.81
CA GLY A 228 3.96 6.83 -8.98
C GLY A 228 3.62 8.00 -8.05
N GLY A 229 2.57 7.86 -7.26
CA GLY A 229 2.06 8.90 -6.37
C GLY A 229 1.74 10.21 -7.10
N ASP A 230 2.20 11.33 -6.55
CA ASP A 230 1.96 12.67 -7.12
C ASP A 230 2.70 12.88 -8.47
N THR A 231 3.86 12.26 -8.67
CA THR A 231 4.61 12.32 -9.92
C THR A 231 3.90 11.58 -11.05
N GLY A 232 3.17 10.52 -10.73
CA GLY A 232 2.54 9.64 -11.71
C GLY A 232 3.55 8.84 -12.53
N TYR A 233 3.17 8.47 -13.77
CA TYR A 233 3.95 7.57 -14.63
C TYR A 233 4.60 8.30 -15.81
N TYR A 234 4.83 9.61 -15.68
CA TYR A 234 5.40 10.51 -16.68
C TYR A 234 4.58 10.65 -17.98
N PHE A 235 3.86 9.61 -18.39
CA PHE A 235 3.09 9.63 -19.63
C PHE A 235 1.74 8.92 -19.45
N GLY A 236 0.67 9.47 -20.05
CA GLY A 236 -0.65 8.86 -20.05
C GLY A 236 -1.30 8.76 -18.66
N ASN A 237 -1.00 9.66 -17.73
CA ASN A 237 -1.51 9.63 -16.35
C ASN A 237 -3.04 9.51 -16.27
N TYR A 238 -3.77 10.05 -17.26
CA TYR A 238 -5.23 9.91 -17.33
C TYR A 238 -5.67 8.46 -17.60
N LEU A 239 -4.91 7.69 -18.40
CA LEU A 239 -5.19 6.26 -18.64
C LEU A 239 -4.93 5.43 -17.39
N TRP A 240 -3.84 5.72 -16.69
CA TRP A 240 -3.53 5.06 -15.43
C TRP A 240 -4.63 5.33 -14.40
N ARG A 241 -5.11 6.59 -14.30
CA ARG A 241 -6.23 6.96 -13.43
C ARG A 241 -7.52 6.26 -13.81
N LEU A 242 -7.85 6.23 -15.12
CA LEU A 242 -9.02 5.51 -15.63
C LEU A 242 -8.94 4.02 -15.29
N ARG A 243 -7.77 3.40 -15.51
CA ARG A 243 -7.54 1.99 -15.18
C ARG A 243 -7.71 1.73 -13.68
N GLY A 244 -7.18 2.58 -12.84
CA GLY A 244 -7.35 2.50 -11.39
C GLY A 244 -8.80 2.66 -10.94
N TRP A 245 -9.56 3.53 -11.59
CA TRP A 245 -10.99 3.70 -11.36
C TRP A 245 -11.80 2.45 -11.76
N ILE A 246 -11.54 1.89 -12.93
CA ILE A 246 -12.15 0.62 -13.39
C ILE A 246 -11.82 -0.50 -12.41
N ASP A 247 -10.56 -0.61 -11.97
CA ASP A 247 -10.14 -1.62 -11.01
C ASP A 247 -10.93 -1.52 -9.69
N ARG A 248 -11.17 -0.30 -9.20
CA ARG A 248 -11.99 -0.09 -8.01
C ARG A 248 -13.43 -0.53 -8.20
N LEU A 249 -14.04 -0.27 -9.35
CA LEU A 249 -15.40 -0.74 -9.66
C LEU A 249 -15.48 -2.27 -9.64
N LEU A 250 -14.43 -2.94 -10.08
CA LEU A 250 -14.32 -4.41 -10.06
C LEU A 250 -13.93 -4.96 -8.68
N GLY A 251 -13.83 -4.10 -7.65
CA GLY A 251 -13.43 -4.46 -6.29
C GLY A 251 -11.93 -4.74 -6.15
N GLY A 252 -11.11 -4.22 -7.05
CA GLY A 252 -9.65 -4.22 -6.97
C GLY A 252 -9.11 -3.09 -6.11
N ILE A 253 -7.78 -2.94 -6.08
CA ILE A 253 -7.11 -1.98 -5.22
C ILE A 253 -7.19 -0.52 -5.73
N GLY A 254 -7.27 -0.31 -7.04
CA GLY A 254 -7.23 1.02 -7.64
C GLY A 254 -5.94 1.78 -7.28
N PHE A 255 -5.97 3.09 -7.37
CA PHE A 255 -4.89 3.97 -6.85
C PHE A 255 -4.99 4.10 -5.32
N ARG A 256 -4.70 3.03 -4.58
CA ARG A 256 -4.95 3.00 -3.15
C ARG A 256 -3.90 3.68 -2.31
N GLY A 257 -2.69 3.51 -2.67
CA GLY A 257 -1.66 3.68 -1.69
C GLY A 257 -0.95 4.98 -1.80
N GLY A 258 -0.99 5.60 -2.91
CA GLY A 258 0.01 6.59 -3.15
C GLY A 258 1.38 5.93 -2.96
N ARG A 259 2.27 6.64 -2.34
CA ARG A 259 3.64 6.23 -2.15
C ARG A 259 4.07 6.50 -0.71
N ARG A 260 4.82 5.56 -0.09
CA ARG A 260 5.33 5.72 1.28
C ARG A 260 6.31 6.90 1.39
N HIS A 261 7.26 7.01 0.47
CA HIS A 261 8.29 8.04 0.45
C HIS A 261 8.57 8.51 -0.99
N PRO A 262 8.74 9.83 -1.26
CA PRO A 262 8.85 10.35 -2.63
C PRO A 262 10.12 9.92 -3.38
N LEU A 263 11.20 9.55 -2.67
CA LEU A 263 12.51 9.23 -3.24
C LEU A 263 13.06 7.87 -2.78
N ASP A 264 12.41 7.20 -1.83
CA ASP A 264 12.86 5.91 -1.30
C ASP A 264 11.85 4.82 -1.66
N LEU A 265 12.35 3.72 -2.24
CA LEU A 265 11.59 2.52 -2.52
C LEU A 265 12.26 1.34 -1.85
N ARG A 266 11.46 0.52 -1.18
CA ARG A 266 11.91 -0.73 -0.57
C ARG A 266 11.09 -1.89 -1.11
N VAL A 267 11.68 -3.08 -1.07
CA VAL A 267 10.94 -4.31 -1.36
C VAL A 267 9.73 -4.41 -0.43
N GLY A 268 8.56 -4.68 -1.00
CA GLY A 268 7.29 -4.69 -0.27
C GLY A 268 6.51 -3.37 -0.29
N ASP A 269 7.12 -2.23 -0.68
CA ASP A 269 6.40 -0.96 -0.78
C ASP A 269 5.26 -1.02 -1.80
N ALA A 270 4.14 -0.39 -1.47
CA ALA A 270 3.08 -0.13 -2.42
C ALA A 270 3.42 1.14 -3.23
N LEU A 271 3.25 1.04 -4.55
CA LEU A 271 3.41 2.11 -5.51
C LEU A 271 2.14 2.21 -6.35
N ASP A 272 1.15 2.97 -5.88
CA ASP A 272 -0.22 3.01 -6.42
C ASP A 272 -0.87 1.62 -6.43
N PHE A 273 -0.96 0.97 -7.57
CA PHE A 273 -1.48 -0.40 -7.73
C PHE A 273 -0.39 -1.44 -8.01
N TRP A 274 0.87 -1.05 -7.82
CA TRP A 274 2.01 -1.94 -7.91
C TRP A 274 2.56 -2.28 -6.53
N ARG A 275 3.17 -3.44 -6.42
CA ARG A 275 4.00 -3.85 -5.29
C ARG A 275 5.44 -3.95 -5.74
N VAL A 276 6.36 -3.34 -5.02
CA VAL A 276 7.80 -3.45 -5.29
C VAL A 276 8.26 -4.86 -4.90
N LEU A 277 8.68 -5.66 -5.89
CA LEU A 277 9.24 -6.99 -5.66
C LEU A 277 10.75 -6.95 -5.48
N GLU A 278 11.41 -6.08 -6.24
CA GLU A 278 12.87 -5.98 -6.24
C GLU A 278 13.28 -4.55 -6.58
N VAL A 279 14.28 -4.07 -5.88
CA VAL A 279 14.92 -2.77 -6.13
C VAL A 279 16.42 -2.92 -5.96
N GLU A 280 17.17 -2.79 -7.06
CA GLU A 280 18.63 -2.86 -7.15
C GLU A 280 19.16 -1.56 -7.75
N PRO A 281 19.41 -0.52 -6.96
CA PRO A 281 19.92 0.74 -7.48
C PRO A 281 21.36 0.59 -8.02
N PRO A 282 21.72 1.21 -9.15
CA PRO A 282 20.86 1.94 -10.08
C PRO A 282 20.45 1.08 -11.29
N HIS A 283 20.25 -0.24 -11.10
CA HIS A 283 20.16 -1.20 -12.19
C HIS A 283 18.76 -1.72 -12.47
N ARG A 284 17.98 -2.05 -11.43
CA ARG A 284 16.73 -2.79 -11.62
C ARG A 284 15.63 -2.40 -10.65
N LEU A 285 14.40 -2.25 -11.18
CA LEU A 285 13.16 -2.15 -10.43
C LEU A 285 12.15 -3.13 -11.00
N LEU A 286 11.63 -4.05 -10.15
CA LEU A 286 10.61 -5.01 -10.51
C LEU A 286 9.35 -4.77 -9.69
N LEU A 287 8.22 -4.61 -10.39
CA LEU A 287 6.92 -4.28 -9.84
C LEU A 287 5.90 -5.37 -10.17
N LEU A 288 5.12 -5.81 -9.19
CA LEU A 288 3.98 -6.73 -9.36
C LEU A 288 2.68 -5.94 -9.40
N ALA A 289 1.82 -6.23 -10.36
CA ALA A 289 0.49 -5.63 -10.42
C ALA A 289 -0.44 -6.27 -9.37
N GLU A 290 -0.94 -5.48 -8.43
CA GLU A 290 -1.94 -5.90 -7.45
C GLU A 290 -3.39 -5.60 -7.89
N MET A 291 -3.56 -4.98 -9.05
CA MET A 291 -4.89 -4.77 -9.63
C MET A 291 -5.53 -6.10 -10.07
N LYS A 292 -6.86 -6.13 -10.12
CA LYS A 292 -7.59 -7.30 -10.63
C LYS A 292 -7.35 -7.47 -12.12
N LEU A 293 -6.60 -8.52 -12.44
CA LEU A 293 -6.27 -8.94 -13.79
C LEU A 293 -6.76 -10.38 -14.02
N PRO A 294 -7.11 -10.74 -15.26
CA PRO A 294 -7.34 -12.14 -15.61
C PRO A 294 -6.01 -12.89 -15.81
N GLY A 295 -5.12 -12.80 -14.84
CA GLY A 295 -3.75 -13.31 -14.85
C GLY A 295 -2.87 -12.58 -13.86
N GLU A 296 -1.57 -12.73 -13.97
CA GLU A 296 -0.56 -12.06 -13.17
C GLU A 296 0.35 -11.22 -14.07
N ALA A 297 0.68 -10.01 -13.64
CA ALA A 297 1.52 -9.09 -14.42
C ALA A 297 2.66 -8.50 -13.60
N VAL A 298 3.81 -8.38 -14.23
CA VAL A 298 4.94 -7.62 -13.69
C VAL A 298 5.43 -6.57 -14.68
N LEU A 299 5.93 -5.47 -14.14
CA LEU A 299 6.59 -4.41 -14.89
C LEU A 299 8.02 -4.27 -14.39
N GLU A 300 8.97 -4.35 -15.29
CA GLU A 300 10.40 -4.27 -15.01
C GLU A 300 11.04 -3.08 -15.70
N PHE A 301 11.86 -2.34 -14.96
CA PHE A 301 12.79 -1.35 -15.49
C PHE A 301 14.20 -1.86 -15.25
N HIS A 302 14.99 -1.91 -16.30
CA HIS A 302 16.37 -2.38 -16.25
C HIS A 302 17.31 -1.41 -16.95
N LEU A 303 18.38 -1.00 -16.27
CA LEU A 303 19.40 -0.11 -16.79
C LEU A 303 20.69 -0.88 -17.05
N THR A 304 21.22 -0.74 -18.26
CA THR A 304 22.47 -1.37 -18.66
C THR A 304 23.44 -0.32 -19.15
N PRO A 305 24.56 -0.05 -18.47
CA PRO A 305 25.60 0.84 -18.97
C PRO A 305 26.14 0.35 -20.33
N GLN A 306 26.26 1.26 -21.29
CA GLN A 306 26.70 0.96 -22.67
C GLN A 306 28.10 1.52 -22.99
N GLY A 307 28.80 2.08 -21.99
CA GLY A 307 30.04 2.82 -22.20
C GLY A 307 29.84 4.25 -22.73
N ASP A 308 30.88 5.05 -22.83
CA ASP A 308 30.89 6.42 -23.33
C ASP A 308 29.83 7.35 -22.66
N GLY A 309 29.51 7.11 -21.38
CA GLY A 309 28.51 7.88 -20.65
C GLY A 309 27.08 7.68 -21.18
N LYS A 310 26.78 6.52 -21.75
CA LYS A 310 25.46 6.13 -22.25
C LYS A 310 24.88 5.01 -21.41
N VAL A 311 23.57 5.00 -21.28
CA VAL A 311 22.82 3.93 -20.61
C VAL A 311 21.64 3.49 -21.47
N GLU A 312 21.42 2.19 -21.54
CA GLU A 312 20.18 1.63 -22.09
C GLU A 312 19.17 1.46 -20.95
N LEU A 313 18.04 2.14 -21.05
CA LEU A 313 16.87 1.91 -20.22
C LEU A 313 15.90 1.00 -20.96
N ARG A 314 15.63 -0.17 -20.40
CA ARG A 314 14.65 -1.13 -20.88
C ARG A 314 13.46 -1.17 -19.94
N GLN A 315 12.24 -1.08 -20.51
CA GLN A 315 10.98 -1.27 -19.82
C GLN A 315 10.30 -2.51 -20.40
N THR A 316 9.96 -3.49 -19.54
CA THR A 316 9.36 -4.75 -19.98
C THR A 316 8.17 -5.08 -19.10
N ALA A 317 6.98 -5.28 -19.70
CA ALA A 317 5.84 -5.87 -19.05
C ALA A 317 5.76 -7.36 -19.41
N ARG A 318 5.56 -8.21 -18.41
CA ARG A 318 5.32 -9.65 -18.58
C ARG A 318 3.97 -9.99 -17.94
N PHE A 319 3.24 -10.87 -18.61
CA PHE A 319 1.91 -11.28 -18.19
C PHE A 319 1.73 -12.79 -18.33
N LEU A 320 1.34 -13.44 -17.26
CA LEU A 320 0.90 -14.83 -17.24
C LEU A 320 -0.62 -14.85 -17.30
N PRO A 321 -1.23 -15.14 -18.48
CA PRO A 321 -2.69 -15.12 -18.65
C PRO A 321 -3.36 -16.29 -17.94
N ARG A 322 -4.51 -16.05 -17.33
CA ARG A 322 -5.37 -17.10 -16.80
C ARG A 322 -6.43 -17.48 -17.83
N GLY A 323 -6.16 -18.53 -18.58
CA GLY A 323 -7.03 -19.03 -19.63
C GLY A 323 -7.22 -18.06 -20.81
N LEU A 324 -8.21 -18.35 -21.68
CA LEU A 324 -8.48 -17.57 -22.89
C LEU A 324 -8.89 -16.12 -22.60
N GLY A 325 -9.59 -15.88 -21.49
CA GLY A 325 -9.96 -14.52 -21.08
C GLY A 325 -8.74 -13.64 -20.77
N GLY A 326 -7.69 -14.21 -20.16
CA GLY A 326 -6.43 -13.53 -19.94
C GLY A 326 -5.70 -13.21 -21.24
N MET A 327 -5.68 -14.13 -22.19
CA MET A 327 -5.08 -13.89 -23.51
C MET A 327 -5.83 -12.79 -24.28
N ALA A 328 -7.15 -12.85 -24.33
CA ALA A 328 -7.98 -11.83 -24.99
C ALA A 328 -7.75 -10.44 -24.36
N TYR A 329 -7.70 -10.37 -23.03
CA TYR A 329 -7.37 -9.15 -22.30
C TYR A 329 -6.00 -8.58 -22.72
N TRP A 330 -4.95 -9.40 -22.73
CA TRP A 330 -3.60 -8.95 -23.11
C TRP A 330 -3.58 -8.39 -24.53
N TYR A 331 -4.09 -9.14 -25.52
CA TYR A 331 -4.08 -8.71 -26.92
C TYR A 331 -4.90 -7.45 -27.17
N SER A 332 -5.99 -7.22 -26.41
CA SER A 332 -6.76 -5.97 -26.49
C SER A 332 -5.98 -4.75 -26.00
N LEU A 333 -5.01 -4.97 -25.10
CA LEU A 333 -4.18 -3.89 -24.54
C LEU A 333 -2.86 -3.66 -25.30
N VAL A 334 -2.44 -4.56 -26.17
CA VAL A 334 -1.17 -4.44 -26.91
C VAL A 334 -1.00 -3.07 -27.60
N PRO A 335 -2.00 -2.52 -28.32
CA PRO A 335 -1.86 -1.20 -28.95
C PRO A 335 -1.61 -0.07 -27.93
N PHE A 336 -2.27 -0.15 -26.77
CA PHE A 336 -2.08 0.82 -25.69
C PHE A 336 -0.71 0.66 -25.02
N HIS A 337 -0.22 -0.56 -24.85
CA HIS A 337 1.14 -0.81 -24.32
C HIS A 337 2.19 -0.20 -25.21
N HIS A 338 2.09 -0.39 -26.53
CA HIS A 338 3.03 0.19 -27.49
C HIS A 338 3.07 1.72 -27.41
N TRP A 339 1.92 2.37 -27.28
CA TRP A 339 1.84 3.81 -27.19
C TRP A 339 2.32 4.34 -25.84
N VAL A 340 1.86 3.75 -24.74
CA VAL A 340 2.19 4.18 -23.38
C VAL A 340 3.67 3.97 -23.07
N TYR A 341 4.25 2.80 -23.38
CA TYR A 341 5.64 2.51 -23.03
C TYR A 341 6.64 3.36 -23.81
N ARG A 342 6.37 3.58 -25.10
CA ARG A 342 7.18 4.53 -25.89
C ARG A 342 7.11 5.95 -25.30
N GLY A 343 5.92 6.39 -24.91
CA GLY A 343 5.70 7.68 -24.28
C GLY A 343 6.41 7.81 -22.93
N MET A 344 6.32 6.79 -22.08
CA MET A 344 6.98 6.75 -20.77
C MET A 344 8.49 6.84 -20.90
N LEU A 345 9.11 6.04 -21.76
CA LEU A 345 10.58 6.07 -21.97
C LEU A 345 11.07 7.43 -22.46
N LYS A 346 10.34 8.07 -23.40
CA LYS A 346 10.65 9.43 -23.85
C LYS A 346 10.50 10.45 -22.71
N ALA A 347 9.45 10.34 -21.91
CA ALA A 347 9.20 11.27 -20.83
C ALA A 347 10.18 11.08 -19.66
N ILE A 348 10.63 9.86 -19.38
CA ILE A 348 11.72 9.59 -18.42
C ILE A 348 13.02 10.23 -18.92
N ALA A 349 13.38 10.05 -20.19
CA ALA A 349 14.57 10.70 -20.77
C ALA A 349 14.49 12.24 -20.71
N ALA A 350 13.31 12.80 -20.98
CA ALA A 350 13.07 14.24 -20.84
C ALA A 350 13.20 14.72 -19.39
N ALA A 351 12.76 13.91 -18.41
CA ALA A 351 12.91 14.22 -16.99
C ALA A 351 14.37 14.21 -16.51
N VAL A 352 15.23 13.42 -17.17
CA VAL A 352 16.70 13.45 -16.96
C VAL A 352 17.32 14.73 -17.55
N GLY A 353 16.68 15.32 -18.55
CA GLY A 353 17.22 16.49 -19.26
C GLY A 353 18.38 16.15 -20.20
N LYS A 354 18.49 14.89 -20.64
CA LYS A 354 19.57 14.43 -21.51
C LYS A 354 19.03 13.92 -22.86
N PRO A 355 19.80 14.01 -23.95
CA PRO A 355 19.36 13.60 -25.27
C PRO A 355 19.23 12.08 -25.39
N ILE A 356 18.20 11.67 -26.14
CA ILE A 356 18.03 10.28 -26.58
C ILE A 356 19.01 10.03 -27.72
N VAL A 357 19.84 9.01 -27.60
CA VAL A 357 20.81 8.59 -28.64
C VAL A 357 20.11 7.64 -29.62
N LYS A 358 19.30 6.71 -29.13
CA LYS A 358 18.59 5.71 -29.93
C LYS A 358 17.28 5.28 -29.30
N GLY A 359 16.25 5.01 -30.12
CA GLY A 359 14.95 4.51 -29.69
C GLY A 359 13.91 5.61 -29.39
N PRO A 360 12.80 5.26 -28.66
CA PRO A 360 12.43 3.93 -28.15
C PRO A 360 12.14 2.89 -29.24
N GLU A 361 12.75 1.72 -29.12
CA GLU A 361 12.60 0.60 -30.04
C GLU A 361 12.00 -0.61 -29.31
N PRO A 362 11.21 -1.48 -29.99
CA PRO A 362 10.78 -2.73 -29.40
C PRO A 362 11.97 -3.62 -29.06
N CYS A 363 11.95 -4.26 -27.88
CA CYS A 363 12.96 -5.24 -27.49
C CYS A 363 12.29 -6.58 -27.20
N ASN A 364 12.81 -7.66 -27.80
CA ASN A 364 12.34 -9.02 -27.56
C ASN A 364 13.18 -9.69 -26.46
N ALA A 365 12.54 -10.58 -25.67
CA ALA A 365 13.18 -11.32 -24.58
C ALA A 365 14.35 -12.24 -25.03
N SER A 366 14.41 -12.57 -26.30
CA SER A 366 15.43 -13.51 -26.84
C SER A 366 16.89 -13.03 -26.71
N SER A 367 17.11 -11.75 -26.41
CA SER A 367 18.49 -11.20 -26.22
C SER A 367 19.14 -11.55 -24.87
N ARG A 368 18.41 -12.17 -23.93
CA ARG A 368 18.94 -12.59 -22.60
C ARG A 368 19.85 -13.83 -22.65
N ARG A 369 19.83 -14.61 -23.73
CA ARG A 369 20.61 -15.89 -23.82
C ARG A 369 22.12 -15.70 -23.99
N HIS A 370 22.62 -14.50 -24.26
CA HIS A 370 24.05 -14.27 -24.54
C HIS A 370 24.82 -13.49 -23.47
N ALA A 371 24.18 -13.05 -22.39
CA ALA A 371 24.86 -12.29 -21.32
C ALA A 371 25.25 -13.12 -20.08
N LYS A 372 25.07 -14.45 -20.12
CA LYS A 372 25.57 -15.38 -19.10
C LYS A 372 26.49 -16.41 -19.79
N LYS A 373 27.68 -15.98 -20.15
CA LYS A 373 28.86 -16.82 -20.33
C LYS A 373 30.06 -16.13 -19.68
#